data_20b1a62e79914fddde80832409a22c3c
#
_entry.id   20b1a62e79914fddde80832409a22c3c
#
_cell.length_a   1.000
_cell.length_b   1.000
_cell.length_c   1.000
_cell.angle_alpha   90.00
_cell.angle_beta   90.00
_cell.angle_gamma   90.00
#
_symmetry.space_group_name_H-M   'P 1'
#
loop_
_entity.id
_entity.type
_entity.pdbx_description
1 polymer ?
#
loop_
_entity_poly.entity_id
_entity_poly.type
_entity_poly.pdbx_seq_one_letter_code
_entity_poly.pdbx_strand_id
1 'polypeptide(L)'
;MKTLKIFLIISILIPVNLIAQTKREDRISQERTRNWQYESICFQSGGAGSSYLVQITSYVADLRQSLSQAKRDAIHAVLFKGISGNNLGCSTKAPVIPNSVYEDNFQYFEDFFYNSQAFNQFATVPSGTAEPGTEKLKKAKTYKVTHIVSVNVDTLREKLESDKIIEALGDELQAAGGPKPIIMVFPSDIWMNANNYMNKQDNQGVTVYSPDYQAALLNPELGTAMRTLEDLLGERGYSPVKLSEEIKKLAEDDAIANSVEGRDGGGSETSILEDILAVARPDIRWDVTYTKQTNGIQNWLDYGIEAIDAYTGKRFAGADDSGPKSMSASTSELLRQAVADKMDDFLSEHQDHFNEIIEKGREISLDIRRFDSFEYYFNDDIEFKGKEMELQSLIRGYLGSIARDKAFNFNATENKITVKQLRIDVSEEVEDLFGDGMTTEPLDASKFAGKLSRFIKKQFGYPSKVVPKGVGGAIIYVGEK
;
A
#
# COMPACT_ATOMS: atom_id res chain seq x y z
N MET A 1 -48.13 13.30 86.40
CA MET A 1 -48.75 13.82 85.18
C MET A 1 -47.64 13.95 84.16
N LYS A 2 -47.60 13.01 83.20
CA LYS A 2 -46.57 12.97 82.16
C LYS A 2 -47.16 13.52 80.86
N THR A 3 -46.67 14.65 80.40
CA THR A 3 -47.07 15.27 79.14
C THR A 3 -46.32 14.62 78.01
N LEU A 4 -47.06 13.92 77.14
CA LEU A 4 -46.57 13.27 75.94
C LEU A 4 -46.43 14.33 74.83
N LYS A 5 -45.19 14.65 74.40
CA LYS A 5 -44.93 15.48 73.21
C LYS A 5 -44.97 14.61 71.99
N ILE A 6 -45.99 14.76 71.13
CA ILE A 6 -46.11 14.17 69.84
C ILE A 6 -45.23 14.98 68.86
N PHE A 7 -44.14 14.38 68.38
CA PHE A 7 -43.36 14.94 67.30
C PHE A 7 -44.00 14.56 65.99
N LEU A 8 -44.55 15.53 65.26
CA LEU A 8 -45.09 15.36 63.89
C LEU A 8 -43.94 15.38 62.93
N ILE A 9 -43.49 14.21 62.47
CA ILE A 9 -42.52 14.08 61.37
C ILE A 9 -43.27 14.27 60.08
N ILE A 10 -43.21 15.47 59.52
CA ILE A 10 -43.63 15.72 58.11
C ILE A 10 -42.62 15.09 57.21
N SER A 11 -42.92 13.90 56.72
CA SER A 11 -42.20 13.20 55.68
C SER A 11 -42.40 13.94 54.37
N ILE A 12 -41.43 14.74 53.95
CA ILE A 12 -41.39 15.30 52.58
C ILE A 12 -41.08 14.14 51.65
N LEU A 13 -42.11 13.51 51.15
CA LEU A 13 -42.05 12.59 50.01
C LEU A 13 -41.72 13.40 48.73
N ILE A 14 -40.47 13.77 48.58
CA ILE A 14 -39.96 14.19 47.26
C ILE A 14 -40.15 12.99 46.32
N PRO A 15 -40.71 13.17 45.15
CA PRO A 15 -40.95 12.05 44.23
C PRO A 15 -39.65 11.50 43.70
N VAL A 16 -39.05 10.59 44.43
CA VAL A 16 -37.85 9.80 44.02
C VAL A 16 -38.09 9.10 42.68
N ASN A 17 -39.37 8.88 42.31
CA ASN A 17 -39.78 8.30 41.05
C ASN A 17 -39.49 9.18 39.81
N LEU A 18 -39.50 10.51 39.91
CA LEU A 18 -39.19 11.39 38.78
C LEU A 18 -37.69 11.39 38.49
N ILE A 19 -36.86 11.41 39.54
CA ILE A 19 -35.38 11.36 39.37
C ILE A 19 -34.92 9.98 38.91
N ALA A 20 -35.60 8.92 39.36
CA ALA A 20 -35.29 7.56 38.88
C ALA A 20 -35.74 7.31 37.45
N GLN A 21 -36.86 7.92 37.00
CA GLN A 21 -37.32 7.83 35.61
C GLN A 21 -36.41 8.61 34.67
N THR A 22 -36.01 9.84 35.01
CA THR A 22 -35.05 10.62 34.19
C THR A 22 -33.69 9.94 34.10
N LYS A 23 -33.15 9.44 35.18
CA LYS A 23 -31.88 8.68 35.17
C LYS A 23 -31.98 7.37 34.37
N ARG A 24 -33.14 6.71 34.38
CA ARG A 24 -33.38 5.50 33.61
C ARG A 24 -33.55 5.80 32.12
N GLU A 25 -34.25 6.89 31.78
CA GLU A 25 -34.41 7.36 30.41
C GLU A 25 -33.09 7.87 29.84
N ASP A 26 -32.28 8.57 30.60
CA ASP A 26 -30.94 9.00 30.24
C ASP A 26 -29.99 7.80 30.04
N ARG A 27 -30.08 6.77 30.91
CA ARG A 27 -29.28 5.55 30.75
C ARG A 27 -29.69 4.73 29.53
N ILE A 28 -31.00 4.60 29.27
CA ILE A 28 -31.54 3.93 28.10
C ILE A 28 -31.18 4.72 26.81
N SER A 29 -31.21 6.03 26.87
CA SER A 29 -30.77 6.92 25.79
C SER A 29 -29.27 6.77 25.51
N GLN A 30 -28.45 6.76 26.58
CA GLN A 30 -27.00 6.55 26.47
C GLN A 30 -26.64 5.14 26.00
N GLU A 31 -27.33 4.10 26.46
CA GLU A 31 -27.15 2.73 26.00
C GLU A 31 -27.58 2.56 24.54
N ARG A 32 -28.63 3.25 24.08
CA ARG A 32 -29.07 3.23 22.68
C ARG A 32 -28.16 3.99 21.74
N THR A 33 -27.61 5.11 22.18
CA THR A 33 -26.60 5.87 21.44
C THR A 33 -25.23 5.18 21.41
N ARG A 34 -24.89 4.43 22.44
CA ARG A 34 -23.67 3.61 22.49
C ARG A 34 -23.74 2.34 21.64
N ASN A 35 -24.94 1.84 21.32
CA ASN A 35 -25.11 0.61 20.54
C ASN A 35 -25.04 0.83 19.03
N TRP A 36 -24.74 2.02 18.54
CA TRP A 36 -24.53 2.36 17.12
C TRP A 36 -25.55 1.69 16.19
N GLN A 37 -26.86 1.86 16.50
CA GLN A 37 -27.97 1.31 15.73
C GLN A 37 -28.31 2.24 14.56
N TYR A 38 -27.75 1.99 13.41
CA TYR A 38 -28.04 2.69 12.16
C TYR A 38 -27.80 1.77 10.96
N GLU A 39 -28.32 2.18 9.80
CA GLU A 39 -28.02 1.56 8.50
C GLU A 39 -27.19 2.54 7.68
N SER A 40 -26.09 2.05 7.07
CA SER A 40 -25.18 2.85 6.22
C SER A 40 -25.08 2.22 4.84
N ILE A 41 -25.42 3.00 3.80
CA ILE A 41 -25.35 2.57 2.42
C ILE A 41 -24.62 3.66 1.62
N CYS A 42 -23.72 3.27 0.74
CA CYS A 42 -23.09 4.20 -0.18
C CYS A 42 -24.16 4.82 -1.10
N PHE A 43 -24.26 6.16 -1.09
CA PHE A 43 -25.28 6.84 -1.89
C PHE A 43 -24.85 6.99 -3.34
N GLN A 44 -23.62 7.42 -3.57
CA GLN A 44 -23.04 7.62 -4.89
C GLN A 44 -21.52 7.49 -4.80
N SER A 45 -20.89 6.87 -5.80
CA SER A 45 -19.43 6.91 -5.95
C SER A 45 -19.00 8.32 -6.33
N GLY A 46 -18.07 8.91 -5.55
CA GLY A 46 -17.45 10.19 -5.81
C GLY A 46 -18.21 11.41 -5.27
N GLY A 47 -17.82 11.80 -4.06
CA GLY A 47 -17.86 13.20 -3.62
C GLY A 47 -16.68 13.97 -4.20
N ALA A 48 -16.64 15.30 -4.06
CA ALA A 48 -15.46 16.09 -4.39
C ALA A 48 -14.32 15.72 -3.44
N GLY A 49 -13.20 15.22 -3.97
CA GLY A 49 -12.07 14.71 -3.20
C GLY A 49 -12.35 13.34 -2.56
N SER A 50 -11.60 12.99 -1.53
CA SER A 50 -11.72 11.77 -0.73
C SER A 50 -12.94 11.75 0.21
N SER A 51 -14.09 12.22 -0.27
CA SER A 51 -15.33 12.28 0.51
C SER A 51 -16.27 11.14 0.15
N TYR A 52 -16.75 10.41 1.17
CA TYR A 52 -17.78 9.41 1.00
C TYR A 52 -19.17 10.01 1.14
N LEU A 53 -20.04 9.81 0.15
CA LEU A 53 -21.45 10.14 0.24
C LEU A 53 -22.22 8.94 0.79
N VAL A 54 -22.64 9.06 2.05
CA VAL A 54 -23.29 7.99 2.79
C VAL A 54 -24.78 8.30 2.98
N GLN A 55 -25.64 7.40 2.54
CA GLN A 55 -27.04 7.40 2.97
C GLN A 55 -27.08 6.71 4.33
N ILE A 56 -27.34 7.50 5.38
CA ILE A 56 -27.41 7.03 6.75
C ILE A 56 -28.83 7.04 7.25
N THR A 57 -29.27 5.94 7.80
CA THR A 57 -30.59 5.82 8.43
C THR A 57 -30.40 5.67 9.92
N SER A 58 -30.70 6.73 10.67
CA SER A 58 -30.56 6.83 12.12
C SER A 58 -31.87 6.67 12.86
N TYR A 59 -31.81 6.25 14.11
CA TYR A 59 -32.96 6.11 15.00
C TYR A 59 -32.87 7.17 16.11
N VAL A 60 -33.78 8.16 16.10
CA VAL A 60 -33.75 9.32 16.99
C VAL A 60 -35.04 9.46 17.80
N ALA A 61 -34.90 9.92 19.04
CA ALA A 61 -36.05 10.25 19.89
C ALA A 61 -36.60 11.66 19.60
N ASP A 62 -35.72 12.59 19.19
CA ASP A 62 -36.06 13.98 18.85
C ASP A 62 -35.60 14.30 17.42
N LEU A 63 -36.54 14.67 16.56
CA LEU A 63 -36.25 15.04 15.17
C LEU A 63 -35.29 16.20 15.01
N ARG A 64 -35.22 17.11 15.98
CA ARG A 64 -34.28 18.24 15.96
C ARG A 64 -32.83 17.79 16.03
N GLN A 65 -32.57 16.63 16.59
CA GLN A 65 -31.23 16.03 16.71
C GLN A 65 -30.89 15.09 15.56
N SER A 66 -31.83 14.86 14.61
CA SER A 66 -31.66 13.85 13.56
C SER A 66 -30.44 14.11 12.69
N LEU A 67 -30.15 15.37 12.36
CA LEU A 67 -29.02 15.74 11.53
C LEU A 67 -27.67 15.52 12.24
N SER A 68 -27.56 15.93 13.49
CA SER A 68 -26.35 15.72 14.30
C SER A 68 -26.10 14.23 14.55
N GLN A 69 -27.19 13.46 14.79
CA GLN A 69 -27.12 12.01 14.92
C GLN A 69 -26.64 11.35 13.61
N ALA A 70 -27.20 11.77 12.47
CA ALA A 70 -26.84 11.20 11.16
C ALA A 70 -25.37 11.47 10.81
N LYS A 71 -24.84 12.67 11.09
CA LYS A 71 -23.42 12.97 10.92
C LYS A 71 -22.53 12.08 11.79
N ARG A 72 -22.88 11.91 13.05
CA ARG A 72 -22.16 11.06 13.99
C ARG A 72 -22.16 9.60 13.54
N ASP A 73 -23.32 9.07 13.15
CA ASP A 73 -23.48 7.71 12.68
C ASP A 73 -22.72 7.47 11.37
N ALA A 74 -22.69 8.47 10.46
CA ALA A 74 -21.93 8.41 9.23
C ALA A 74 -20.41 8.33 9.49
N ILE A 75 -19.88 9.18 10.37
CA ILE A 75 -18.46 9.13 10.79
C ILE A 75 -18.14 7.77 11.43
N HIS A 76 -18.99 7.28 12.34
CA HIS A 76 -18.77 5.99 12.96
C HIS A 76 -18.82 4.83 11.94
N ALA A 77 -19.72 4.91 10.93
CA ALA A 77 -19.77 3.94 9.87
C ALA A 77 -18.47 3.93 9.05
N VAL A 78 -17.98 5.11 8.65
CA VAL A 78 -16.73 5.26 7.91
C VAL A 78 -15.55 4.72 8.72
N LEU A 79 -15.46 5.06 9.99
CA LEU A 79 -14.31 4.67 10.82
C LEU A 79 -14.30 3.16 11.16
N PHE A 80 -15.44 2.58 11.60
CA PHE A 80 -15.41 1.31 12.33
C PHE A 80 -16.28 0.20 11.74
N LYS A 81 -17.37 0.54 11.00
CA LYS A 81 -18.33 -0.46 10.54
C LYS A 81 -18.20 -0.76 9.04
N GLY A 82 -17.69 0.20 8.28
CA GLY A 82 -17.78 0.20 6.84
C GLY A 82 -19.16 0.63 6.32
N ILE A 83 -19.27 0.78 5.01
CA ILE A 83 -20.45 1.25 4.30
C ILE A 83 -20.85 0.21 3.27
N SER A 84 -22.09 -0.25 3.31
CA SER A 84 -22.60 -1.21 2.33
C SER A 84 -22.72 -0.58 0.95
N GLY A 85 -22.30 -1.27 -0.09
CA GLY A 85 -22.51 -0.86 -1.47
C GLY A 85 -23.97 -0.79 -1.86
N ASN A 86 -24.26 -0.19 -3.01
CA ASN A 86 -25.60 -0.16 -3.59
C ASN A 86 -25.61 -0.77 -5.00
N ASN A 87 -26.82 -1.07 -5.51
CA ASN A 87 -26.99 -1.63 -6.85
C ASN A 87 -26.84 -0.58 -7.99
N LEU A 88 -26.46 0.66 -7.65
CA LEU A 88 -26.33 1.79 -8.58
C LEU A 88 -24.85 2.12 -8.89
N GLY A 89 -23.93 1.20 -8.61
CA GLY A 89 -22.51 1.33 -8.95
C GLY A 89 -21.63 1.88 -7.83
N CYS A 90 -22.13 2.02 -6.61
CA CYS A 90 -21.31 2.34 -5.46
C CYS A 90 -20.87 1.06 -4.73
N SER A 91 -19.57 0.79 -4.69
CA SER A 91 -19.00 -0.39 -4.03
C SER A 91 -19.10 -0.30 -2.51
N THR A 92 -19.04 -1.44 -1.83
CA THR A 92 -18.87 -1.51 -0.38
C THR A 92 -17.54 -0.87 0.02
N LYS A 93 -17.55 -0.08 1.10
CA LYS A 93 -16.35 0.53 1.67
C LYS A 93 -16.00 -0.18 2.98
N ALA A 94 -14.76 -0.62 3.11
CA ALA A 94 -14.24 -1.16 4.36
C ALA A 94 -14.16 -0.06 5.44
N PRO A 95 -14.14 -0.40 6.73
CA PRO A 95 -13.87 0.57 7.78
C PRO A 95 -12.44 1.10 7.66
N VAL A 96 -12.25 2.39 7.94
CA VAL A 96 -10.94 3.07 7.83
C VAL A 96 -9.95 2.57 8.89
N ILE A 97 -10.46 2.18 10.05
CA ILE A 97 -9.65 1.70 11.19
C ILE A 97 -10.30 0.49 11.85
N PRO A 98 -9.50 -0.42 12.45
CA PRO A 98 -10.03 -1.57 13.19
C PRO A 98 -10.84 -1.17 14.43
N ASN A 99 -11.85 -1.97 14.77
CA ASN A 99 -12.66 -1.74 16.00
C ASN A 99 -11.83 -1.78 17.30
N SER A 100 -10.72 -2.50 17.32
CA SER A 100 -9.81 -2.51 18.48
C SER A 100 -9.30 -1.11 18.83
N VAL A 101 -9.05 -0.26 17.84
CA VAL A 101 -8.61 1.13 18.06
C VAL A 101 -9.66 1.94 18.82
N TYR A 102 -10.96 1.69 18.59
CA TYR A 102 -12.03 2.31 19.37
C TYR A 102 -11.98 1.87 20.84
N GLU A 103 -11.79 0.59 21.07
CA GLU A 103 -11.74 0.02 22.43
C GLU A 103 -10.51 0.53 23.20
N ASP A 104 -9.35 0.54 22.55
CA ASP A 104 -8.08 0.99 23.14
C ASP A 104 -8.07 2.50 23.42
N ASN A 105 -8.79 3.29 22.62
CA ASN A 105 -8.87 4.76 22.73
C ASN A 105 -10.28 5.24 23.12
N PHE A 106 -11.00 4.46 23.91
CA PHE A 106 -12.40 4.72 24.26
C PHE A 106 -12.65 6.15 24.77
N GLN A 107 -11.79 6.66 25.66
CA GLN A 107 -11.94 8.00 26.23
C GLN A 107 -11.82 9.12 25.18
N TYR A 108 -10.93 8.95 24.19
CA TYR A 108 -10.79 9.86 23.06
C TYR A 108 -12.08 9.89 22.23
N PHE A 109 -12.61 8.73 21.85
CA PHE A 109 -13.82 8.66 21.03
C PHE A 109 -15.08 9.07 21.76
N GLU A 110 -15.16 8.88 23.10
CA GLU A 110 -16.23 9.45 23.94
C GLU A 110 -16.20 10.99 23.87
N ASP A 111 -15.02 11.60 23.94
CA ASP A 111 -14.89 13.06 23.78
C ASP A 111 -15.22 13.49 22.35
N PHE A 112 -14.63 12.83 21.35
CA PHE A 112 -14.79 13.13 19.93
C PHE A 112 -16.27 13.08 19.48
N PHE A 113 -17.04 12.08 19.91
CA PHE A 113 -18.43 11.89 19.48
C PHE A 113 -19.46 12.59 20.38
N TYR A 114 -19.20 12.76 21.67
CA TYR A 114 -20.23 13.18 22.61
C TYR A 114 -19.93 14.49 23.35
N ASN A 115 -18.71 14.72 23.81
CA ASN A 115 -18.39 15.90 24.60
C ASN A 115 -18.00 17.09 23.72
N SER A 116 -16.88 16.99 23.00
CA SER A 116 -16.40 18.04 22.09
C SER A 116 -17.20 18.11 20.79
N GLN A 117 -17.82 17.00 20.39
CA GLN A 117 -18.51 16.85 19.11
C GLN A 117 -17.64 17.21 17.92
N ALA A 118 -16.34 16.93 18.01
CA ALA A 118 -15.34 17.26 16.99
C ALA A 118 -15.64 16.61 15.64
N PHE A 119 -16.39 15.49 15.62
CA PHE A 119 -16.83 14.81 14.40
C PHE A 119 -17.56 15.72 13.41
N ASN A 120 -18.23 16.79 13.89
CA ASN A 120 -19.05 17.65 13.04
C ASN A 120 -18.27 18.36 11.93
N GLN A 121 -16.96 18.58 12.12
CA GLN A 121 -16.11 19.25 11.12
C GLN A 121 -15.77 18.36 9.92
N PHE A 122 -15.91 17.04 10.07
CA PHE A 122 -15.61 16.05 9.02
C PHE A 122 -16.83 15.58 8.25
N ALA A 123 -18.04 16.02 8.64
CA ALA A 123 -19.29 15.61 8.04
C ALA A 123 -20.16 16.79 7.63
N THR A 124 -20.59 16.81 6.38
CA THR A 124 -21.48 17.85 5.83
C THR A 124 -22.71 17.22 5.18
N VAL A 125 -23.77 18.02 5.03
CA VAL A 125 -24.95 17.62 4.24
C VAL A 125 -24.89 18.36 2.92
N PRO A 126 -24.80 17.67 1.77
CA PRO A 126 -24.74 18.31 0.48
C PRO A 126 -25.99 19.14 0.18
N SER A 127 -25.81 20.32 -0.40
CA SER A 127 -26.92 21.16 -0.86
C SER A 127 -27.69 20.47 -1.99
N GLY A 128 -29.01 20.46 -1.92
CA GLY A 128 -29.88 19.88 -2.98
C GLY A 128 -30.17 18.39 -2.83
N THR A 129 -29.75 17.78 -1.73
CA THR A 129 -30.24 16.42 -1.38
C THR A 129 -31.72 16.49 -1.00
N ALA A 130 -32.48 15.44 -1.37
CA ALA A 130 -33.88 15.35 -1.02
C ALA A 130 -34.13 15.47 0.49
N GLU A 131 -35.27 16.01 0.87
CA GLU A 131 -35.74 16.03 2.26
C GLU A 131 -35.58 14.64 2.88
N PRO A 132 -35.11 14.53 4.14
CA PRO A 132 -34.86 13.28 4.79
C PRO A 132 -36.16 12.44 4.89
N GLY A 133 -36.09 11.19 4.53
CA GLY A 133 -37.18 10.25 4.78
C GLY A 133 -37.41 10.11 6.29
N THR A 134 -38.63 10.36 6.78
CA THR A 134 -38.96 10.26 8.20
C THR A 134 -40.09 9.27 8.39
N GLU A 135 -39.84 8.25 9.22
CA GLU A 135 -40.83 7.26 9.61
C GLU A 135 -40.97 7.20 11.14
N LYS A 136 -42.19 7.35 11.65
CA LYS A 136 -42.47 7.18 13.08
C LYS A 136 -42.72 5.73 13.43
N LEU A 137 -41.90 5.13 14.26
CA LEU A 137 -42.10 3.75 14.70
C LEU A 137 -43.25 3.63 15.68
N LYS A 138 -44.29 2.86 15.33
CA LYS A 138 -45.59 2.77 16.06
C LYS A 138 -45.51 2.29 17.51
N LYS A 139 -44.46 1.62 17.92
CA LYS A 139 -44.28 1.05 19.27
C LYS A 139 -43.16 1.66 20.10
N ALA A 140 -42.38 2.60 19.54
CA ALA A 140 -41.34 3.28 20.23
C ALA A 140 -41.49 4.81 20.06
N LYS A 141 -41.11 5.60 21.08
CA LYS A 141 -41.00 7.06 20.93
C LYS A 141 -39.72 7.39 20.10
N THR A 142 -39.62 6.79 18.93
CA THR A 142 -38.43 6.83 18.10
C THR A 142 -38.84 7.06 16.66
N TYR A 143 -38.06 7.86 15.94
CA TYR A 143 -38.22 8.12 14.53
C TYR A 143 -37.06 7.46 13.78
N LYS A 144 -37.36 6.80 12.66
CA LYS A 144 -36.38 6.36 11.68
C LYS A 144 -36.21 7.47 10.67
N VAL A 145 -35.02 8.06 10.58
CA VAL A 145 -34.74 9.23 9.71
C VAL A 145 -33.54 8.94 8.84
N THR A 146 -33.68 9.18 7.55
CA THR A 146 -32.62 8.96 6.56
C THR A 146 -32.08 10.28 6.05
N HIS A 147 -30.78 10.46 6.13
CA HIS A 147 -30.04 11.62 5.59
C HIS A 147 -28.96 11.15 4.64
N ILE A 148 -28.56 12.04 3.70
CA ILE A 148 -27.33 11.88 2.92
C ILE A 148 -26.28 12.76 3.58
N VAL A 149 -25.15 12.16 3.93
CA VAL A 149 -24.04 12.82 4.62
C VAL A 149 -22.77 12.61 3.79
N SER A 150 -22.06 13.69 3.53
CA SER A 150 -20.71 13.66 2.96
C SER A 150 -19.70 13.64 4.10
N VAL A 151 -18.85 12.62 4.15
CA VAL A 151 -17.78 12.46 5.12
C VAL A 151 -16.44 12.65 4.42
N ASN A 152 -15.63 13.62 4.88
CA ASN A 152 -14.28 13.81 4.39
C ASN A 152 -13.33 12.83 5.12
N VAL A 153 -12.94 11.78 4.42
CA VAL A 153 -12.18 10.67 4.99
C VAL A 153 -10.73 11.06 5.24
N ASP A 154 -10.10 11.78 4.31
CA ASP A 154 -8.69 12.16 4.44
C ASP A 154 -8.46 13.10 5.62
N THR A 155 -9.25 14.18 5.73
CA THR A 155 -9.10 15.10 6.87
C THR A 155 -9.47 14.44 8.21
N LEU A 156 -10.38 13.47 8.19
CA LEU A 156 -10.72 12.68 9.37
C LEU A 156 -9.53 11.78 9.77
N ARG A 157 -8.90 11.13 8.80
CA ARG A 157 -7.71 10.32 9.01
C ARG A 157 -6.53 11.16 9.51
N GLU A 158 -6.22 12.29 8.83
CA GLU A 158 -5.17 13.23 9.25
C GLU A 158 -5.36 13.69 10.71
N LYS A 159 -6.61 13.92 11.13
CA LYS A 159 -6.91 14.27 12.53
C LYS A 159 -6.53 13.15 13.47
N LEU A 160 -6.90 11.91 13.17
CA LEU A 160 -6.58 10.77 14.02
C LEU A 160 -5.07 10.48 14.08
N GLU A 161 -4.36 10.68 12.98
CA GLU A 161 -2.90 10.59 12.90
C GLU A 161 -2.22 11.71 13.72
N SER A 162 -2.69 12.96 13.58
CA SER A 162 -2.16 14.09 14.37
C SER A 162 -2.38 13.94 15.86
N ASP A 163 -3.48 13.31 16.25
CA ASP A 163 -3.82 13.02 17.65
C ASP A 163 -3.14 11.74 18.16
N LYS A 164 -2.38 11.04 17.33
CA LYS A 164 -1.70 9.77 17.62
C LYS A 164 -2.64 8.65 18.05
N ILE A 165 -3.85 8.65 17.52
CA ILE A 165 -4.84 7.58 17.71
C ILE A 165 -4.58 6.42 16.74
N ILE A 166 -4.14 6.77 15.53
CA ILE A 166 -3.63 5.83 14.53
C ILE A 166 -2.24 6.31 14.10
N GLU A 167 -1.43 5.38 13.65
CA GLU A 167 -0.16 5.72 13.03
C GLU A 167 -0.38 6.15 11.58
N ALA A 168 0.43 7.09 11.08
CA ALA A 168 0.40 7.44 9.67
C ALA A 168 0.73 6.20 8.83
N LEU A 169 0.03 6.02 7.70
CA LEU A 169 0.15 4.83 6.83
C LEU A 169 1.59 4.48 6.41
N GLY A 170 2.55 5.32 6.67
CA GLY A 170 3.98 5.06 6.46
C GLY A 170 4.79 4.93 7.75
N ASP A 171 4.23 5.22 8.93
CA ASP A 171 4.95 5.25 10.20
C ASP A 171 4.87 3.90 10.94
N GLU A 172 3.86 3.05 10.65
CA GLU A 172 3.79 1.68 11.14
C GLU A 172 5.03 0.85 10.73
N LEU A 173 5.58 1.14 9.53
CA LEU A 173 6.83 0.53 9.06
C LEU A 173 8.07 1.05 9.80
N GLN A 174 8.06 2.32 10.24
CA GLN A 174 9.13 2.87 11.08
C GLN A 174 9.07 2.32 12.51
N ALA A 175 7.86 2.11 13.06
CA ALA A 175 7.68 1.48 14.37
C ALA A 175 8.16 0.02 14.37
N ALA A 176 8.07 -0.68 13.21
CA ALA A 176 8.66 -1.99 13.00
C ALA A 176 10.17 -1.96 12.71
N GLY A 177 10.80 -0.76 12.72
CA GLY A 177 12.24 -0.60 12.56
C GLY A 177 12.77 -0.68 11.13
N GLY A 178 11.88 -0.68 10.11
CA GLY A 178 12.24 -0.72 8.70
C GLY A 178 12.16 0.66 8.01
N PRO A 179 12.94 0.90 6.96
CA PRO A 179 12.78 2.08 6.12
C PRO A 179 11.43 2.04 5.41
N LYS A 180 10.82 3.23 5.16
CA LYS A 180 9.61 3.33 4.33
C LYS A 180 9.89 2.76 2.94
N PRO A 181 8.91 2.03 2.32
CA PRO A 181 9.09 1.49 0.99
C PRO A 181 9.30 2.58 -0.05
N ILE A 182 10.24 2.36 -0.93
CA ILE A 182 10.44 3.18 -2.11
C ILE A 182 9.49 2.69 -3.19
N ILE A 183 8.55 3.55 -3.59
CA ILE A 183 7.55 3.22 -4.61
C ILE A 183 7.91 3.96 -5.92
N MET A 184 7.77 3.26 -7.03
CA MET A 184 7.95 3.82 -8.36
C MET A 184 6.76 3.48 -9.26
N VAL A 185 6.22 4.49 -9.92
CA VAL A 185 5.03 4.34 -10.76
C VAL A 185 5.43 4.20 -12.23
N PHE A 186 4.87 3.20 -12.90
CA PHE A 186 5.11 2.90 -14.31
C PHE A 186 3.80 2.85 -15.08
N PRO A 187 3.77 3.25 -16.35
CA PRO A 187 2.68 2.84 -17.24
C PRO A 187 2.79 1.33 -17.49
N SER A 188 1.68 0.62 -17.39
CA SER A 188 1.66 -0.82 -17.64
C SER A 188 1.95 -1.15 -19.12
N ASP A 189 2.44 -2.35 -19.39
CA ASP A 189 2.65 -2.85 -20.77
C ASP A 189 1.34 -2.82 -21.57
N ILE A 190 0.19 -3.02 -20.94
CA ILE A 190 -1.14 -2.93 -21.57
C ILE A 190 -1.37 -1.50 -22.06
N TRP A 191 -1.13 -0.50 -21.20
CA TRP A 191 -1.28 0.90 -21.57
C TRP A 191 -0.27 1.30 -22.67
N MET A 192 0.99 0.88 -22.52
CA MET A 192 2.07 1.13 -23.50
C MET A 192 1.73 0.58 -24.87
N ASN A 193 1.25 -0.67 -24.93
CA ASN A 193 0.86 -1.30 -26.17
C ASN A 193 -0.36 -0.63 -26.82
N ALA A 194 -1.39 -0.30 -26.01
CA ALA A 194 -2.60 0.35 -26.50
C ALA A 194 -2.34 1.75 -27.09
N ASN A 195 -1.28 2.43 -26.62
CA ASN A 195 -0.89 3.76 -27.07
C ASN A 195 0.33 3.77 -28.03
N ASN A 196 0.74 2.61 -28.53
CA ASN A 196 1.85 2.44 -29.49
C ASN A 196 3.23 2.88 -28.97
N TYR A 197 3.49 2.67 -27.69
CA TYR A 197 4.79 2.91 -27.06
C TYR A 197 5.59 1.63 -26.81
N MET A 198 5.37 0.58 -27.61
CA MET A 198 6.17 -0.65 -27.59
C MET A 198 7.12 -0.71 -28.77
N ASN A 199 8.40 -0.80 -28.49
CA ASN A 199 9.43 -1.11 -29.50
C ASN A 199 9.35 -2.58 -29.87
N LYS A 200 9.48 -2.88 -31.18
CA LYS A 200 9.50 -4.22 -31.72
C LYS A 200 10.91 -4.52 -32.20
N GLN A 201 11.54 -5.55 -31.67
CA GLN A 201 12.83 -6.04 -32.12
C GLN A 201 12.72 -7.50 -32.56
N ASP A 202 13.34 -7.82 -33.67
CA ASP A 202 13.42 -9.19 -34.18
C ASP A 202 14.78 -9.77 -33.82
N ASN A 203 14.81 -10.72 -32.91
CA ASN A 203 16.03 -11.36 -32.45
C ASN A 203 16.02 -12.84 -32.86
N GLN A 204 16.78 -13.19 -33.88
CA GLN A 204 16.92 -14.56 -34.40
C GLN A 204 15.58 -15.28 -34.70
N GLY A 205 14.60 -14.56 -35.24
CA GLY A 205 13.26 -15.09 -35.53
C GLY A 205 12.27 -15.10 -34.38
N VAL A 206 12.66 -14.55 -33.21
CA VAL A 206 11.77 -14.28 -32.10
C VAL A 206 11.52 -12.78 -31.99
N THR A 207 10.28 -12.38 -32.15
CA THR A 207 9.90 -10.98 -31.95
C THR A 207 9.82 -10.68 -30.46
N VAL A 208 10.63 -9.72 -30.00
CA VAL A 208 10.62 -9.22 -28.63
C VAL A 208 10.00 -7.81 -28.61
N TYR A 209 9.09 -7.59 -27.71
CA TYR A 209 8.49 -6.27 -27.46
C TYR A 209 9.09 -5.69 -26.19
N SER A 210 9.49 -4.42 -26.23
CA SER A 210 10.00 -3.70 -25.07
C SER A 210 9.34 -2.32 -24.97
N PRO A 211 8.98 -1.85 -23.76
CA PRO A 211 8.37 -0.55 -23.57
C PRO A 211 9.35 0.59 -23.88
N ASP A 212 8.87 1.60 -24.59
CA ASP A 212 9.58 2.87 -24.81
C ASP A 212 9.08 3.90 -23.80
N TYR A 213 9.59 3.79 -22.58
CA TYR A 213 9.20 4.71 -21.50
C TYR A 213 9.57 6.17 -21.80
N GLN A 214 10.69 6.40 -22.52
CA GLN A 214 11.13 7.74 -22.87
C GLN A 214 10.13 8.43 -23.80
N ALA A 215 9.69 7.75 -24.87
CA ALA A 215 8.67 8.26 -25.75
C ALA A 215 7.31 8.41 -25.08
N ALA A 216 6.93 7.45 -24.22
CA ALA A 216 5.66 7.51 -23.49
C ALA A 216 5.58 8.71 -22.56
N LEU A 217 6.64 9.05 -21.84
CA LEU A 217 6.68 10.19 -20.91
C LEU A 217 6.60 11.56 -21.60
N LEU A 218 6.77 11.63 -22.93
CA LEU A 218 6.46 12.82 -23.68
C LEU A 218 4.95 13.05 -23.88
N ASN A 219 4.12 12.05 -23.60
CA ASN A 219 2.67 12.19 -23.62
C ASN A 219 2.20 13.02 -22.41
N PRO A 220 1.57 14.19 -22.62
CA PRO A 220 1.17 15.07 -21.52
C PRO A 220 0.09 14.47 -20.60
N GLU A 221 -0.78 13.58 -21.13
CA GLU A 221 -1.82 12.92 -20.32
C GLU A 221 -1.19 11.89 -19.40
N LEU A 222 -0.23 11.07 -19.90
CA LEU A 222 0.51 10.15 -19.06
C LEU A 222 1.30 10.89 -17.98
N GLY A 223 2.05 11.93 -18.35
CA GLY A 223 2.83 12.71 -17.40
C GLY A 223 1.96 13.37 -16.31
N THR A 224 0.71 13.69 -16.64
CA THR A 224 -0.27 14.21 -15.68
C THR A 224 -0.79 13.08 -14.78
N ALA A 225 -1.12 11.92 -15.34
CA ALA A 225 -1.58 10.76 -14.59
C ALA A 225 -0.52 10.27 -13.59
N MET A 226 0.72 10.15 -14.04
CA MET A 226 1.85 9.74 -13.19
C MET A 226 2.03 10.69 -12.00
N ARG A 227 2.09 12.01 -12.26
CA ARG A 227 2.18 13.01 -11.19
C ARG A 227 1.01 12.95 -10.21
N THR A 228 -0.20 12.74 -10.70
CA THR A 228 -1.38 12.63 -9.83
C THR A 228 -1.24 11.49 -8.84
N LEU A 229 -0.72 10.34 -9.29
CA LEU A 229 -0.48 9.18 -8.42
C LEU A 229 0.70 9.39 -7.47
N GLU A 230 1.78 10.02 -7.95
CA GLU A 230 2.93 10.40 -7.12
C GLU A 230 2.51 11.39 -6.01
N ASP A 231 1.66 12.37 -6.33
CA ASP A 231 1.12 13.33 -5.37
C ASP A 231 0.22 12.64 -4.32
N LEU A 232 -0.63 11.69 -4.76
CA LEU A 232 -1.47 10.88 -3.85
C LEU A 232 -0.64 10.01 -2.91
N LEU A 233 0.48 9.47 -3.37
CA LEU A 233 1.45 8.76 -2.53
C LEU A 233 2.10 9.72 -1.52
N GLY A 234 2.51 10.91 -1.97
CA GLY A 234 3.09 11.96 -1.13
C GLY A 234 2.15 12.41 -0.02
N GLU A 235 0.88 12.59 -0.32
CA GLU A 235 -0.18 12.94 0.66
C GLU A 235 -0.33 11.87 1.76
N ARG A 236 0.05 10.62 1.47
CA ARG A 236 0.02 9.50 2.42
C ARG A 236 1.39 9.18 3.03
N GLY A 237 2.33 10.11 2.92
CA GLY A 237 3.64 10.04 3.56
C GLY A 237 4.66 9.11 2.86
N TYR A 238 4.37 8.64 1.65
CA TYR A 238 5.35 7.94 0.83
C TYR A 238 6.21 8.92 0.04
N SER A 239 7.44 8.50 -0.30
CA SER A 239 8.35 9.28 -1.14
C SER A 239 8.58 8.56 -2.47
N PRO A 240 7.73 8.76 -3.48
CA PRO A 240 7.86 8.06 -4.75
C PRO A 240 9.09 8.53 -5.52
N VAL A 241 9.77 7.58 -6.18
CA VAL A 241 10.84 7.86 -7.13
C VAL A 241 10.23 8.11 -8.50
N LYS A 242 10.66 9.19 -9.17
CA LYS A 242 10.10 9.58 -10.46
C LYS A 242 10.77 8.82 -11.59
N LEU A 243 9.98 8.09 -12.36
CA LEU A 243 10.44 7.36 -13.55
C LEU A 243 11.19 8.26 -14.55
N SER A 244 10.68 9.48 -14.77
CA SER A 244 11.30 10.43 -15.71
C SER A 244 12.71 10.84 -15.32
N GLU A 245 13.00 10.98 -14.02
CA GLU A 245 14.31 11.36 -13.53
C GLU A 245 15.30 10.17 -13.62
N GLU A 246 14.86 8.96 -13.35
CA GLU A 246 15.72 7.78 -13.45
C GLU A 246 16.08 7.46 -14.89
N ILE A 247 15.14 7.62 -15.83
CA ILE A 247 15.45 7.47 -17.28
C ILE A 247 16.48 8.50 -17.74
N LYS A 248 16.39 9.75 -17.27
CA LYS A 248 17.41 10.77 -17.60
C LYS A 248 18.79 10.40 -17.05
N LYS A 249 18.87 9.95 -15.79
CA LYS A 249 20.13 9.48 -15.20
C LYS A 249 20.76 8.36 -16.00
N LEU A 250 19.97 7.34 -16.39
CA LEU A 250 20.46 6.24 -17.23
C LEU A 250 20.98 6.74 -18.57
N ALA A 251 20.28 7.66 -19.23
CA ALA A 251 20.72 8.23 -20.50
C ALA A 251 22.00 9.06 -20.37
N GLU A 252 22.16 9.77 -19.26
CA GLU A 252 23.39 10.54 -18.94
C GLU A 252 24.56 9.59 -18.65
N ASP A 253 24.35 8.53 -17.86
CA ASP A 253 25.35 7.52 -17.54
C ASP A 253 25.83 6.77 -18.78
N ASP A 254 24.91 6.38 -19.68
CA ASP A 254 25.25 5.77 -20.97
C ASP A 254 26.06 6.72 -21.87
N ALA A 255 25.70 8.00 -21.91
CA ALA A 255 26.44 9.00 -22.67
C ALA A 255 27.87 9.19 -22.12
N ILE A 256 28.03 9.20 -20.80
CA ILE A 256 29.34 9.29 -20.13
C ILE A 256 30.15 8.02 -20.39
N ALA A 257 29.57 6.84 -20.21
CA ALA A 257 30.23 5.56 -20.45
C ALA A 257 30.72 5.43 -21.92
N ASN A 258 29.88 5.80 -22.87
CA ASN A 258 30.27 5.82 -24.30
C ASN A 258 31.39 6.82 -24.62
N SER A 259 31.47 7.94 -23.89
CA SER A 259 32.51 8.94 -24.09
C SER A 259 33.86 8.54 -23.49
N VAL A 260 33.87 7.74 -22.42
CA VAL A 260 35.08 7.35 -21.68
C VAL A 260 35.66 6.02 -22.15
N GLU A 261 34.80 5.04 -22.46
CA GLU A 261 35.25 3.65 -22.68
C GLU A 261 35.35 3.25 -24.16
N GLY A 262 34.86 4.07 -25.10
CA GLY A 262 34.87 3.73 -26.53
C GLY A 262 34.20 2.39 -26.84
N ARG A 263 33.09 2.12 -26.15
CA ARG A 263 32.40 0.82 -26.14
C ARG A 263 31.87 0.48 -27.53
N ASP A 264 32.44 -0.55 -28.16
CA ASP A 264 31.75 -1.29 -29.21
C ASP A 264 30.47 -1.88 -28.63
N GLY A 265 29.33 -1.53 -29.22
CA GLY A 265 27.98 -1.79 -28.68
C GLY A 265 27.67 -3.27 -28.44
N GLY A 266 28.12 -3.79 -27.35
CA GLY A 266 27.61 -5.02 -26.77
C GLY A 266 26.26 -4.72 -26.13
N GLY A 267 25.17 -5.20 -26.78
CA GLY A 267 23.84 -5.03 -26.25
C GLY A 267 23.74 -5.52 -24.80
N SER A 268 23.11 -4.74 -23.96
CA SER A 268 22.81 -5.14 -22.58
C SER A 268 22.00 -6.45 -22.60
N GLU A 269 22.42 -7.44 -21.80
CA GLU A 269 21.65 -8.66 -21.59
C GLU A 269 20.39 -8.40 -20.74
N THR A 270 20.21 -7.16 -20.27
CA THR A 270 19.13 -6.71 -19.37
C THR A 270 18.11 -5.89 -20.14
N SER A 271 16.87 -5.92 -19.71
CA SER A 271 15.80 -5.07 -20.26
C SER A 271 15.88 -3.66 -19.68
N ILE A 272 15.37 -2.67 -20.42
CA ILE A 272 15.29 -1.27 -19.93
C ILE A 272 14.60 -1.17 -18.56
N LEU A 273 13.61 -2.01 -18.29
CA LEU A 273 12.95 -2.08 -16.98
C LEU A 273 13.93 -2.57 -15.91
N GLU A 274 14.70 -3.62 -16.18
CA GLU A 274 15.70 -4.15 -15.24
C GLU A 274 16.78 -3.12 -14.93
N ASP A 275 17.22 -2.35 -15.95
CA ASP A 275 18.20 -1.28 -15.76
C ASP A 275 17.65 -0.14 -14.90
N ILE A 276 16.41 0.31 -15.14
CA ILE A 276 15.73 1.32 -14.32
C ILE A 276 15.61 0.82 -12.87
N LEU A 277 15.15 -0.42 -12.67
CA LEU A 277 15.00 -1.00 -11.34
C LEU A 277 16.35 -1.13 -10.61
N ALA A 278 17.43 -1.47 -11.34
CA ALA A 278 18.76 -1.60 -10.75
C ALA A 278 19.33 -0.27 -10.26
N VAL A 279 19.02 0.84 -10.94
CA VAL A 279 19.48 2.20 -10.58
C VAL A 279 18.56 2.80 -9.50
N ALA A 280 17.25 2.80 -9.72
CA ALA A 280 16.27 3.42 -8.84
C ALA A 280 16.06 2.65 -7.52
N ARG A 281 16.27 1.33 -7.53
CA ARG A 281 16.11 0.41 -6.40
C ARG A 281 14.79 0.58 -5.63
N PRO A 282 13.63 0.61 -6.33
CA PRO A 282 12.36 0.67 -5.64
C PRO A 282 12.09 -0.66 -4.91
N ASP A 283 11.31 -0.59 -3.85
CA ASP A 283 10.76 -1.77 -3.19
C ASP A 283 9.53 -2.27 -3.92
N ILE A 284 8.70 -1.32 -4.37
CA ILE A 284 7.44 -1.59 -5.05
C ILE A 284 7.40 -0.86 -6.39
N ARG A 285 6.91 -1.59 -7.40
CA ARG A 285 6.52 -1.04 -8.69
C ARG A 285 5.01 -0.99 -8.78
N TRP A 286 4.46 0.16 -9.15
CA TRP A 286 3.07 0.30 -9.55
C TRP A 286 2.96 0.29 -11.06
N ASP A 287 2.26 -0.68 -11.63
CA ASP A 287 1.93 -0.72 -13.05
C ASP A 287 0.52 -0.17 -13.26
N VAL A 288 0.42 0.95 -13.99
CA VAL A 288 -0.81 1.73 -14.12
C VAL A 288 -1.38 1.61 -15.53
N THR A 289 -2.63 1.24 -15.61
CA THR A 289 -3.46 1.28 -16.82
C THR A 289 -4.58 2.28 -16.60
N TYR A 290 -4.86 3.12 -17.58
CA TYR A 290 -6.08 3.93 -17.57
C TYR A 290 -6.60 4.15 -18.99
N THR A 291 -7.92 4.32 -19.10
CA THR A 291 -8.58 4.62 -20.36
C THR A 291 -9.67 5.67 -20.12
N LYS A 292 -9.60 6.76 -20.87
CA LYS A 292 -10.60 7.80 -20.82
C LYS A 292 -11.83 7.38 -21.65
N GLN A 293 -12.96 7.34 -21.01
CA GLN A 293 -14.26 7.05 -21.61
C GLN A 293 -15.08 8.31 -21.81
N THR A 294 -15.85 8.37 -22.87
CA THR A 294 -16.72 9.52 -23.20
C THR A 294 -18.09 9.03 -23.65
N ASN A 295 -19.13 9.59 -23.07
CA ASN A 295 -20.50 9.39 -23.54
C ASN A 295 -21.26 10.73 -23.57
N GLY A 296 -21.43 11.29 -24.77
CA GLY A 296 -21.98 12.62 -24.97
C GLY A 296 -21.05 13.68 -24.38
N ILE A 297 -21.53 14.38 -23.35
CA ILE A 297 -20.75 15.43 -22.64
C ILE A 297 -20.09 14.89 -21.36
N GLN A 298 -20.31 13.63 -21.00
CA GLN A 298 -19.77 13.03 -19.79
C GLN A 298 -18.47 12.30 -20.10
N ASN A 299 -17.45 12.51 -19.26
CA ASN A 299 -16.19 11.81 -19.30
C ASN A 299 -15.96 11.11 -17.96
N TRP A 300 -15.29 9.95 -17.98
CA TRP A 300 -14.78 9.25 -16.82
C TRP A 300 -13.51 8.49 -17.18
N LEU A 301 -12.83 7.94 -16.18
CA LEU A 301 -11.66 7.09 -16.36
C LEU A 301 -11.95 5.69 -15.84
N ASP A 302 -11.70 4.68 -16.67
CA ASP A 302 -11.48 3.32 -16.20
C ASP A 302 -10.00 3.19 -15.87
N TYR A 303 -9.65 2.64 -14.73
CA TYR A 303 -8.28 2.50 -14.28
C TYR A 303 -7.99 1.13 -13.67
N GLY A 304 -6.73 0.73 -13.70
CA GLY A 304 -6.19 -0.41 -12.98
C GLY A 304 -4.78 -0.06 -12.51
N ILE A 305 -4.50 -0.35 -11.25
CA ILE A 305 -3.18 -0.22 -10.64
C ILE A 305 -2.80 -1.57 -10.06
N GLU A 306 -1.64 -2.08 -10.42
CA GLU A 306 -1.08 -3.29 -9.84
C GLU A 306 0.17 -2.95 -9.04
N ALA A 307 0.22 -3.38 -7.78
CA ALA A 307 1.41 -3.30 -6.95
C ALA A 307 2.20 -4.60 -7.11
N ILE A 308 3.44 -4.45 -7.53
CA ILE A 308 4.35 -5.53 -7.84
C ILE A 308 5.60 -5.36 -6.99
N ASP A 309 5.97 -6.39 -6.27
CA ASP A 309 7.24 -6.44 -5.56
C ASP A 309 8.39 -6.37 -6.58
N ALA A 310 9.23 -5.34 -6.48
CA ALA A 310 10.28 -5.07 -7.46
C ALA A 310 11.40 -6.11 -7.47
N TYR A 311 11.56 -6.86 -6.39
CA TYR A 311 12.57 -7.91 -6.24
C TYR A 311 12.13 -9.24 -6.84
N THR A 312 10.87 -9.58 -6.71
CA THR A 312 10.35 -10.88 -7.16
C THR A 312 9.57 -10.81 -8.46
N GLY A 313 9.08 -9.63 -8.85
CA GLY A 313 8.13 -9.45 -9.93
C GLY A 313 6.73 -10.00 -9.63
N LYS A 314 6.44 -10.37 -8.37
CA LYS A 314 5.13 -10.88 -7.97
C LYS A 314 4.17 -9.74 -7.68
N ARG A 315 2.97 -9.80 -8.27
CA ARG A 315 1.86 -8.94 -7.87
C ARG A 315 1.37 -9.37 -6.49
N PHE A 316 1.18 -8.40 -5.59
CA PHE A 316 0.66 -8.66 -4.25
C PHE A 316 -0.60 -7.85 -3.94
N ALA A 317 -0.85 -6.72 -4.64
CA ALA A 317 -2.04 -5.90 -4.47
C ALA A 317 -2.55 -5.40 -5.83
N GLY A 318 -3.78 -4.93 -5.87
CA GLY A 318 -4.34 -4.32 -7.07
C GLY A 318 -5.61 -3.55 -6.77
N ALA A 319 -5.79 -2.43 -7.48
CA ALA A 319 -7.00 -1.62 -7.45
C ALA A 319 -7.46 -1.34 -8.87
N ASP A 320 -8.69 -1.66 -9.19
CA ASP A 320 -9.31 -1.36 -10.47
C ASP A 320 -10.77 -0.95 -10.27
N ASP A 321 -11.19 0.07 -11.01
CA ASP A 321 -12.59 0.53 -11.03
C ASP A 321 -12.83 1.50 -12.21
N SER A 322 -14.09 1.91 -12.35
CA SER A 322 -14.51 3.03 -13.20
C SER A 322 -14.77 4.25 -12.33
N GLY A 323 -14.06 5.33 -12.59
CA GLY A 323 -14.23 6.59 -11.86
C GLY A 323 -15.58 7.26 -12.10
N PRO A 324 -15.90 8.28 -11.31
CA PRO A 324 -17.15 9.02 -11.43
C PRO A 324 -17.24 9.77 -12.76
N LYS A 325 -18.47 9.86 -13.29
CA LYS A 325 -18.74 10.61 -14.51
C LYS A 325 -18.78 12.11 -14.25
N SER A 326 -18.05 12.89 -15.06
CA SER A 326 -18.02 14.35 -14.96
C SER A 326 -18.20 15.00 -16.34
N MET A 327 -18.78 16.20 -16.37
CA MET A 327 -18.91 17.00 -17.59
C MET A 327 -17.76 17.96 -17.80
N SER A 328 -16.95 18.26 -16.77
CA SER A 328 -15.95 19.34 -16.80
C SER A 328 -14.61 18.98 -16.14
N ALA A 329 -14.50 17.83 -15.47
CA ALA A 329 -13.26 17.47 -14.79
C ALA A 329 -12.14 17.16 -15.78
N SER A 330 -10.91 17.59 -15.44
CA SER A 330 -9.69 17.23 -16.15
C SER A 330 -9.35 15.75 -15.99
N THR A 331 -8.44 15.23 -16.82
CA THR A 331 -7.96 13.84 -16.68
C THR A 331 -7.35 13.57 -15.30
N SER A 332 -6.58 14.53 -14.76
CA SER A 332 -6.01 14.45 -13.41
C SER A 332 -7.09 14.35 -12.32
N GLU A 333 -8.10 15.21 -12.41
CA GLU A 333 -9.23 15.21 -11.48
C GLU A 333 -10.02 13.90 -11.53
N LEU A 334 -10.31 13.41 -12.74
CA LEU A 334 -11.00 12.13 -12.94
C LEU A 334 -10.21 10.97 -12.37
N LEU A 335 -8.88 10.95 -12.57
CA LEU A 335 -8.01 9.90 -12.03
C LEU A 335 -7.94 9.98 -10.50
N ARG A 336 -7.73 11.17 -9.94
CA ARG A 336 -7.70 11.38 -8.50
C ARG A 336 -9.00 10.89 -7.84
N GLN A 337 -10.15 11.26 -8.40
CA GLN A 337 -11.45 10.82 -7.89
C GLN A 337 -11.66 9.31 -8.04
N ALA A 338 -11.21 8.73 -9.15
CA ALA A 338 -11.34 7.30 -9.40
C ALA A 338 -10.52 6.45 -8.40
N VAL A 339 -9.28 6.85 -8.17
CA VAL A 339 -8.32 6.08 -7.34
C VAL A 339 -8.56 6.30 -5.84
N ALA A 340 -9.01 7.50 -5.42
CA ALA A 340 -9.16 7.85 -4.00
C ALA A 340 -10.02 6.84 -3.21
N ASP A 341 -11.08 6.34 -3.83
CA ASP A 341 -12.02 5.41 -3.21
C ASP A 341 -11.43 4.03 -2.85
N LYS A 342 -10.35 3.62 -3.54
CA LYS A 342 -9.69 2.31 -3.35
C LYS A 342 -8.31 2.44 -2.72
N MET A 343 -7.80 3.66 -2.60
CA MET A 343 -6.39 3.89 -2.22
C MET A 343 -6.07 3.36 -0.81
N ASP A 344 -6.97 3.53 0.14
CA ASP A 344 -6.71 3.12 1.52
C ASP A 344 -6.69 1.60 1.66
N ASP A 345 -7.62 0.89 1.01
CA ASP A 345 -7.61 -0.58 0.95
C ASP A 345 -6.34 -1.08 0.25
N PHE A 346 -5.99 -0.45 -0.87
CA PHE A 346 -4.81 -0.78 -1.67
C PHE A 346 -3.51 -0.57 -0.88
N LEU A 347 -3.39 0.52 -0.14
CA LEU A 347 -2.22 0.79 0.71
C LEU A 347 -2.17 -0.11 1.96
N SER A 348 -3.32 -0.57 2.46
CA SER A 348 -3.34 -1.57 3.53
C SER A 348 -2.73 -2.90 3.09
N GLU A 349 -3.01 -3.36 1.84
CA GLU A 349 -2.36 -4.54 1.27
C GLU A 349 -0.84 -4.36 1.12
N HIS A 350 -0.37 -3.11 0.86
CA HIS A 350 1.07 -2.79 0.87
C HIS A 350 1.67 -3.00 2.24
N GLN A 351 0.98 -2.55 3.29
CA GLN A 351 1.43 -2.70 4.66
C GLN A 351 1.59 -4.17 5.03
N ASP A 352 0.60 -5.00 4.71
CA ASP A 352 0.63 -6.43 4.97
C ASP A 352 1.82 -7.11 4.26
N HIS A 353 2.06 -6.74 2.99
CA HIS A 353 3.20 -7.25 2.23
C HIS A 353 4.54 -6.84 2.83
N PHE A 354 4.67 -5.59 3.29
CA PHE A 354 5.89 -5.10 3.91
C PHE A 354 6.15 -5.76 5.27
N ASN A 355 5.12 -5.94 6.07
CA ASN A 355 5.21 -6.66 7.33
C ASN A 355 5.70 -8.10 7.09
N GLU A 356 5.22 -8.77 6.03
CA GLU A 356 5.73 -10.09 5.63
C GLU A 356 7.22 -10.05 5.25
N ILE A 357 7.67 -9.03 4.49
CA ILE A 357 9.08 -8.87 4.13
C ILE A 357 9.96 -8.66 5.36
N ILE A 358 9.53 -7.83 6.30
CA ILE A 358 10.27 -7.58 7.55
C ILE A 358 10.35 -8.86 8.38
N GLU A 359 9.23 -9.55 8.53
CA GLU A 359 9.14 -10.77 9.37
C GLU A 359 9.89 -11.95 8.76
N LYS A 360 9.71 -12.20 7.45
CA LYS A 360 10.21 -13.42 6.78
C LYS A 360 11.45 -13.19 5.92
N GLY A 361 11.89 -11.93 5.76
CA GLY A 361 12.96 -11.57 4.83
C GLY A 361 12.48 -11.45 3.38
N ARG A 362 13.34 -10.88 2.55
CA ARG A 362 13.09 -10.56 1.13
C ARG A 362 13.48 -11.72 0.24
N GLU A 363 12.65 -12.07 -0.73
CA GLU A 363 12.98 -13.09 -1.72
C GLU A 363 13.84 -12.49 -2.84
N ILE A 364 14.90 -13.23 -3.23
CA ILE A 364 15.76 -12.91 -4.37
C ILE A 364 15.96 -14.15 -5.25
N SER A 365 16.57 -13.94 -6.43
CA SER A 365 16.98 -14.99 -7.36
C SER A 365 18.43 -14.85 -7.76
N LEU A 366 19.13 -15.99 -7.95
CA LEU A 366 20.50 -16.02 -8.44
C LEU A 366 20.62 -16.99 -9.61
N ASP A 367 21.32 -16.57 -10.66
CA ASP A 367 21.81 -17.43 -11.73
C ASP A 367 23.33 -17.52 -11.62
N ILE A 368 23.87 -18.71 -11.48
CA ILE A 368 25.32 -18.94 -11.44
C ILE A 368 25.67 -19.67 -12.73
N ARG A 369 26.53 -19.07 -13.53
CA ARG A 369 26.95 -19.60 -14.84
C ARG A 369 28.46 -19.77 -14.83
N ARG A 370 28.94 -20.86 -15.43
CA ARG A 370 30.37 -21.05 -15.62
C ARG A 370 30.82 -20.42 -16.93
N PHE A 371 32.02 -19.88 -16.91
CA PHE A 371 32.80 -19.55 -18.10
C PHE A 371 33.73 -20.69 -18.46
N ASP A 372 34.16 -20.80 -19.71
CA ASP A 372 35.07 -21.85 -20.19
C ASP A 372 36.41 -21.85 -19.45
N SER A 373 36.83 -20.68 -18.92
CA SER A 373 38.03 -20.55 -18.10
C SER A 373 37.91 -21.16 -16.70
N PHE A 374 36.69 -21.51 -16.26
CA PHE A 374 36.46 -22.20 -15.00
C PHE A 374 36.61 -23.73 -15.23
N GLU A 375 37.59 -24.34 -14.59
CA GLU A 375 38.00 -25.73 -14.82
C GLU A 375 36.92 -26.74 -14.43
N TYR A 376 36.10 -26.45 -13.41
CA TYR A 376 35.11 -27.38 -12.88
C TYR A 376 33.74 -27.23 -13.54
N TYR A 377 33.04 -28.34 -13.71
CA TYR A 377 31.59 -28.37 -13.90
C TYR A 377 30.87 -28.37 -12.55
N PHE A 378 29.63 -27.94 -12.49
CA PHE A 378 28.92 -27.88 -11.21
C PHE A 378 28.57 -29.24 -10.63
N ASN A 379 28.59 -30.30 -11.42
CA ASN A 379 28.41 -31.68 -11.02
C ASN A 379 29.73 -32.44 -10.79
N ASP A 380 30.89 -31.78 -10.90
CA ASP A 380 32.17 -32.43 -10.59
C ASP A 380 32.32 -32.62 -9.08
N ASP A 381 32.92 -33.78 -8.75
CA ASP A 381 33.35 -34.06 -7.39
C ASP A 381 34.62 -33.29 -7.04
N ILE A 382 34.61 -32.62 -5.92
CA ILE A 382 35.71 -31.82 -5.41
C ILE A 382 36.02 -32.18 -3.97
N GLU A 383 37.29 -32.10 -3.60
CA GLU A 383 37.69 -32.24 -2.21
C GLU A 383 37.47 -30.93 -1.44
N PHE A 384 36.64 -30.99 -0.42
CA PHE A 384 36.44 -29.86 0.49
C PHE A 384 36.50 -30.33 1.95
N LYS A 385 37.48 -29.80 2.71
CA LYS A 385 37.74 -30.16 4.12
C LYS A 385 37.90 -31.67 4.35
N GLY A 386 38.59 -32.34 3.41
CA GLY A 386 38.86 -33.78 3.49
C GLY A 386 37.68 -34.69 3.15
N LYS A 387 36.65 -34.15 2.45
CA LYS A 387 35.50 -34.88 1.96
C LYS A 387 35.30 -34.60 0.48
N GLU A 388 35.03 -35.65 -0.28
CA GLU A 388 34.57 -35.50 -1.67
C GLU A 388 33.10 -35.17 -1.70
N MET A 389 32.70 -34.17 -2.49
CA MET A 389 31.33 -33.78 -2.72
C MET A 389 31.19 -33.00 -4.02
N GLU A 390 30.04 -33.07 -4.66
CA GLU A 390 29.75 -32.28 -5.85
C GLU A 390 29.83 -30.77 -5.57
N LEU A 391 30.43 -30.02 -6.49
CA LEU A 391 30.54 -28.57 -6.38
C LEU A 391 29.18 -27.87 -6.16
N GLN A 392 28.14 -28.33 -6.88
CA GLN A 392 26.78 -27.81 -6.66
C GLN A 392 26.29 -28.02 -5.23
N SER A 393 26.64 -29.15 -4.60
CA SER A 393 26.25 -29.42 -3.21
C SER A 393 26.98 -28.51 -2.22
N LEU A 394 28.24 -28.19 -2.50
CA LEU A 394 28.99 -27.21 -1.71
C LEU A 394 28.39 -25.81 -1.83
N ILE A 395 28.07 -25.36 -3.06
CA ILE A 395 27.43 -24.07 -3.28
C ILE A 395 26.06 -24.00 -2.59
N ARG A 396 25.24 -25.06 -2.70
CA ARG A 396 23.96 -25.17 -2.01
C ARG A 396 24.14 -25.08 -0.49
N GLY A 397 25.11 -25.80 0.06
CA GLY A 397 25.43 -25.78 1.49
C GLY A 397 25.87 -24.39 1.97
N TYR A 398 26.70 -23.70 1.16
CA TYR A 398 27.11 -22.33 1.47
C TYR A 398 25.90 -21.37 1.46
N LEU A 399 25.08 -21.40 0.41
CA LEU A 399 23.86 -20.58 0.34
C LEU A 399 22.94 -20.85 1.53
N GLY A 400 22.71 -22.12 1.90
CA GLY A 400 21.94 -22.48 3.09
C GLY A 400 22.55 -22.00 4.41
N SER A 401 23.85 -21.71 4.45
CA SER A 401 24.50 -21.16 5.65
C SER A 401 24.34 -19.67 5.83
N ILE A 402 24.05 -18.92 4.74
CA ILE A 402 23.94 -17.46 4.73
C ILE A 402 22.52 -16.97 4.39
N ALA A 403 21.64 -17.85 3.92
CA ALA A 403 20.24 -17.53 3.65
C ALA A 403 19.42 -17.49 4.95
N ARG A 404 18.47 -16.59 5.01
CA ARG A 404 17.44 -16.62 6.05
C ARG A 404 16.58 -17.87 5.85
N ASP A 405 16.13 -18.51 6.92
CA ASP A 405 15.29 -19.72 6.95
C ASP A 405 15.83 -20.96 6.21
N LYS A 406 16.99 -20.87 5.55
CA LYS A 406 17.65 -21.97 4.82
C LYS A 406 16.77 -22.62 3.74
N ALA A 407 15.70 -21.97 3.33
CA ALA A 407 14.73 -22.45 2.36
C ALA A 407 14.89 -21.72 1.03
N PHE A 408 15.11 -22.45 -0.06
CA PHE A 408 15.15 -21.93 -1.43
C PHE A 408 15.02 -23.07 -2.44
N ASN A 409 14.56 -22.74 -3.65
CA ASN A 409 14.54 -23.66 -4.76
C ASN A 409 15.90 -23.63 -5.47
N PHE A 410 16.52 -24.79 -5.58
CA PHE A 410 17.84 -24.95 -6.17
C PHE A 410 17.77 -25.93 -7.34
N ASN A 411 18.12 -25.49 -8.54
CA ASN A 411 18.20 -26.32 -9.73
C ASN A 411 19.57 -26.14 -10.38
N ALA A 412 20.28 -27.25 -10.59
CA ALA A 412 21.62 -27.24 -11.12
C ALA A 412 21.72 -28.14 -12.39
N THR A 413 22.49 -27.68 -13.33
CA THR A 413 23.01 -28.43 -14.48
C THR A 413 24.53 -28.33 -14.41
N GLU A 414 25.25 -29.05 -15.30
CA GLU A 414 26.71 -29.00 -15.36
C GLU A 414 27.27 -27.57 -15.57
N ASN A 415 26.53 -26.69 -16.26
CA ASN A 415 27.01 -25.36 -16.67
C ASN A 415 26.26 -24.20 -16.00
N LYS A 416 25.14 -24.47 -15.31
CA LYS A 416 24.29 -23.44 -14.73
C LYS A 416 23.62 -23.92 -13.44
N ILE A 417 23.61 -23.05 -12.44
CA ILE A 417 22.78 -23.20 -11.25
C ILE A 417 21.77 -22.04 -11.22
N THR A 418 20.51 -22.37 -11.00
CA THR A 418 19.43 -21.39 -10.79
C THR A 418 18.88 -21.54 -9.39
N VAL A 419 18.90 -20.45 -8.64
CA VAL A 419 18.35 -20.35 -7.28
C VAL A 419 17.18 -19.39 -7.29
N LYS A 420 16.03 -19.84 -6.83
CA LYS A 420 14.82 -19.00 -6.73
C LYS A 420 14.26 -19.06 -5.31
N GLN A 421 13.49 -18.01 -4.96
CA GLN A 421 12.86 -17.89 -3.63
C GLN A 421 13.89 -17.97 -2.49
N LEU A 422 15.09 -17.45 -2.73
CA LEU A 422 16.13 -17.37 -1.73
C LEU A 422 15.81 -16.20 -0.80
N ARG A 423 15.58 -16.48 0.48
CA ARG A 423 15.27 -15.42 1.45
C ARG A 423 16.52 -14.84 2.06
N ILE A 424 16.59 -13.51 2.07
CA ILE A 424 17.67 -12.75 2.69
C ILE A 424 17.09 -11.70 3.63
N ASP A 425 17.89 -11.22 4.57
CA ASP A 425 17.51 -10.06 5.39
C ASP A 425 17.40 -8.80 4.53
N VAL A 426 16.55 -7.86 4.91
CA VAL A 426 16.38 -6.59 4.17
C VAL A 426 17.60 -5.68 4.28
N SER A 427 18.37 -5.84 5.34
CA SER A 427 19.60 -5.11 5.62
C SER A 427 20.61 -5.98 6.34
N GLU A 428 21.87 -5.56 6.35
CA GLU A 428 22.92 -6.19 7.11
C GLU A 428 23.76 -5.18 7.89
N GLU A 429 24.29 -5.59 9.02
CA GLU A 429 25.28 -4.81 9.75
C GLU A 429 26.67 -5.04 9.13
N VAL A 430 27.35 -3.97 8.77
CA VAL A 430 28.72 -3.97 8.25
C VAL A 430 29.60 -3.11 9.12
N GLU A 431 30.88 -3.46 9.19
CA GLU A 431 31.88 -2.66 9.91
C GLU A 431 32.04 -1.28 9.23
N ASP A 432 31.94 -0.21 10.00
CA ASP A 432 32.22 1.13 9.51
C ASP A 432 33.74 1.27 9.33
N LEU A 433 34.19 1.31 8.07
CA LEU A 433 35.61 1.41 7.73
C LEU A 433 36.27 2.79 8.11
N PHE A 434 35.47 3.79 8.42
CA PHE A 434 35.91 5.15 8.72
C PHE A 434 35.48 5.64 10.10
N GLY A 435 34.75 4.82 10.86
CA GLY A 435 34.29 5.09 12.22
C GLY A 435 34.46 3.89 13.15
N ASP A 436 34.25 4.12 14.46
CA ASP A 436 34.31 3.07 15.46
C ASP A 436 32.88 2.48 15.66
N GLY A 437 32.47 1.53 14.81
CA GLY A 437 31.18 0.90 15.01
C GLY A 437 30.69 0.04 13.84
N MET A 438 29.41 -0.32 13.93
CA MET A 438 28.68 -1.02 12.86
C MET A 438 27.72 -0.05 12.20
N THR A 439 27.59 -0.14 10.91
CA THR A 439 26.55 0.57 10.13
C THR A 439 25.62 -0.42 9.47
N THR A 440 24.35 -0.04 9.30
CA THR A 440 23.35 -0.88 8.65
C THR A 440 23.23 -0.51 7.19
N GLU A 441 23.45 -1.48 6.30
CA GLU A 441 23.30 -1.30 4.86
C GLU A 441 22.17 -2.14 4.30
N PRO A 442 21.39 -1.62 3.32
CA PRO A 442 20.42 -2.41 2.58
C PRO A 442 21.09 -3.58 1.86
N LEU A 443 20.47 -4.76 1.93
CA LEU A 443 20.91 -5.97 1.27
C LEU A 443 20.03 -6.26 0.04
N ASP A 444 20.67 -6.35 -1.13
CA ASP A 444 20.05 -6.71 -2.40
C ASP A 444 20.66 -8.01 -2.97
N ALA A 445 20.10 -8.47 -4.10
CA ALA A 445 20.59 -9.68 -4.76
C ALA A 445 22.07 -9.59 -5.17
N SER A 446 22.54 -8.43 -5.61
CA SER A 446 23.93 -8.21 -6.07
C SER A 446 24.91 -8.24 -4.91
N LYS A 447 24.61 -7.57 -3.79
CA LYS A 447 25.42 -7.62 -2.57
C LYS A 447 25.47 -9.03 -2.01
N PHE A 448 24.34 -9.74 -1.99
CA PHE A 448 24.28 -11.12 -1.53
C PHE A 448 25.08 -12.05 -2.46
N ALA A 449 24.94 -11.90 -3.79
CA ALA A 449 25.75 -12.64 -4.79
C ALA A 449 27.26 -12.40 -4.62
N GLY A 450 27.63 -11.18 -4.23
CA GLY A 450 29.02 -10.83 -3.88
C GLY A 450 29.60 -11.66 -2.75
N LYS A 451 28.78 -12.13 -1.79
CA LYS A 451 29.24 -13.04 -0.73
C LYS A 451 29.61 -14.41 -1.31
N LEU A 452 28.76 -14.95 -2.21
CA LEU A 452 29.05 -16.20 -2.91
C LEU A 452 30.27 -16.06 -3.84
N SER A 453 30.39 -14.95 -4.56
CA SER A 453 31.55 -14.65 -5.40
C SER A 453 32.86 -14.66 -4.59
N ARG A 454 32.89 -14.02 -3.43
CA ARG A 454 34.04 -14.04 -2.50
C ARG A 454 34.33 -15.44 -1.99
N PHE A 455 33.30 -16.23 -1.67
CA PHE A 455 33.45 -17.61 -1.25
C PHE A 455 34.11 -18.47 -2.34
N ILE A 456 33.62 -18.40 -3.59
CA ILE A 456 34.19 -19.14 -4.75
C ILE A 456 35.65 -18.75 -4.95
N LYS A 457 35.97 -17.45 -4.96
CA LYS A 457 37.34 -16.97 -5.11
C LYS A 457 38.26 -17.50 -4.01
N LYS A 458 37.81 -17.48 -2.76
CA LYS A 458 38.58 -17.94 -1.60
C LYS A 458 38.83 -19.45 -1.63
N GLN A 459 37.87 -20.25 -2.08
CA GLN A 459 37.97 -21.72 -2.07
C GLN A 459 38.68 -22.28 -3.29
N PHE A 460 38.45 -21.69 -4.46
CA PHE A 460 38.90 -22.24 -5.75
C PHE A 460 39.92 -21.36 -6.48
N GLY A 461 40.15 -20.11 -6.00
CA GLY A 461 41.10 -19.19 -6.65
C GLY A 461 40.57 -18.54 -7.93
N TYR A 462 39.37 -18.88 -8.40
CA TYR A 462 38.81 -18.33 -9.64
C TYR A 462 38.07 -17.00 -9.37
N PRO A 463 38.30 -15.97 -10.18
CA PRO A 463 37.51 -14.75 -10.14
C PRO A 463 36.07 -15.04 -10.60
N SER A 464 35.15 -14.19 -10.19
CA SER A 464 33.79 -14.19 -10.71
C SER A 464 33.29 -12.77 -10.84
N LYS A 465 32.45 -12.55 -11.83
CA LYS A 465 31.78 -11.26 -12.08
C LYS A 465 30.31 -11.38 -11.66
N VAL A 466 29.85 -10.42 -10.90
CA VAL A 466 28.43 -10.28 -10.50
C VAL A 466 27.80 -9.22 -11.40
N VAL A 467 26.73 -9.60 -12.08
CA VAL A 467 25.94 -8.70 -12.93
C VAL A 467 24.55 -8.58 -12.31
N PRO A 468 24.11 -7.37 -11.93
CA PRO A 468 22.75 -7.14 -11.46
C PRO A 468 21.71 -7.51 -12.49
N LYS A 469 20.56 -8.03 -12.04
CA LYS A 469 19.37 -8.28 -12.85
C LYS A 469 18.16 -7.67 -12.15
N GLY A 470 17.94 -6.38 -12.36
CA GLY A 470 17.08 -5.59 -11.50
C GLY A 470 17.62 -5.54 -10.05
N VAL A 471 16.73 -5.36 -9.07
CA VAL A 471 17.09 -5.33 -7.64
C VAL A 471 17.05 -6.70 -6.97
N GLY A 472 16.18 -7.57 -7.44
CA GLY A 472 15.92 -8.89 -6.85
C GLY A 472 16.63 -10.06 -7.53
N GLY A 473 17.41 -9.80 -8.56
CA GLY A 473 18.16 -10.80 -9.31
C GLY A 473 19.63 -10.49 -9.43
N ALA A 474 20.48 -11.53 -9.54
CA ALA A 474 21.87 -11.37 -9.93
C ALA A 474 22.36 -12.59 -10.72
N ILE A 475 23.26 -12.31 -11.66
CA ILE A 475 23.99 -13.35 -12.40
C ILE A 475 25.43 -13.36 -11.92
N ILE A 476 25.94 -14.53 -11.60
CA ILE A 476 27.32 -14.74 -11.21
C ILE A 476 28.02 -15.54 -12.31
N TYR A 477 28.93 -14.93 -13.03
CA TYR A 477 29.78 -15.60 -14.01
C TYR A 477 31.06 -16.05 -13.30
N VAL A 478 31.26 -17.36 -13.17
CA VAL A 478 32.43 -17.96 -12.50
C VAL A 478 33.52 -18.23 -13.53
N GLY A 479 34.75 -17.79 -13.28
CA GLY A 479 35.88 -17.93 -14.19
C GLY A 479 36.10 -16.73 -15.12
N GLU A 480 35.21 -15.73 -15.16
CA GLU A 480 35.45 -14.49 -15.88
C GLU A 480 36.46 -13.61 -15.16
N LYS A 481 37.37 -12.98 -15.92
CA LYS A 481 38.43 -12.10 -15.41
C LYS A 481 37.95 -10.66 -15.26
#